data_3e5113f0ef41536d3e1ffa2811d04087
#
_entry.id   3e5113f0ef41536d3e1ffa2811d04087
#
_cell.length_a   1.000
_cell.length_b   1.000
_cell.length_c   1.000
_cell.angle_alpha   90.00
_cell.angle_beta   90.00
_cell.angle_gamma   90.00
#
_symmetry.space_group_name_H-M   'P 1'
#
loop_
_entity.id
_entity.type
_entity.pdbx_description
1 polymer ?
#
loop_
_entity_poly.entity_id
_entity_poly.type
_entity_poly.pdbx_seq_one_letter_code
_entity_poly.pdbx_strand_id
1 'polypeptide(L)'
;MNLREMLRPPLVAVDVRVNNWQEAVYYCGRLFHADGATEERFSDAMIRVAVEFGPYIVVAPGIALPHARPEDGVIKASMAAIKLSTPVDFGNTVNDPVWLVVALAAIDDRQHIQGLAELAAVLSEARNIDRLKACQTPVELLNVFYSIPVGG
;
A
#
# COMPACT_ATOMS: atom_id res chain seq x y z
N MET A 1 -15.63 -6.94 -1.16
CA MET A 1 -15.07 -5.87 -0.30
C MET A 1 -14.56 -4.73 -1.16
N ASN A 2 -14.83 -3.52 -0.75
CA ASN A 2 -14.35 -2.34 -1.44
C ASN A 2 -13.14 -1.72 -0.70
N LEU A 3 -12.57 -0.67 -1.27
CA LEU A 3 -11.40 0.00 -0.71
C LEU A 3 -11.63 0.48 0.72
N ARG A 4 -12.82 1.04 1.02
CA ARG A 4 -13.13 1.53 2.37
C ARG A 4 -13.13 0.42 3.41
N GLU A 5 -13.55 -0.77 3.02
CA GLU A 5 -13.57 -1.91 3.92
C GLU A 5 -12.17 -2.51 4.12
N MET A 6 -11.31 -2.42 3.13
CA MET A 6 -9.95 -2.95 3.17
C MET A 6 -8.97 -2.01 3.86
N LEU A 7 -9.09 -0.71 3.61
CA LEU A 7 -8.18 0.31 4.17
C LEU A 7 -8.85 0.95 5.40
N ARG A 8 -8.47 0.46 6.57
CA ARG A 8 -9.04 0.89 7.86
C ARG A 8 -8.09 1.83 8.59
N PRO A 9 -8.59 2.67 9.52
CA PRO A 9 -7.75 3.65 10.24
C PRO A 9 -6.45 3.11 10.84
N PRO A 10 -6.42 1.92 11.50
CA PRO A 10 -5.17 1.40 12.05
C PRO A 10 -4.11 1.04 11.00
N LEU A 11 -4.49 0.97 9.72
CA LEU A 11 -3.61 0.55 8.63
C LEU A 11 -2.99 1.73 7.87
N VAL A 12 -3.10 2.94 8.40
CA VAL A 12 -2.60 4.15 7.74
C VAL A 12 -1.62 4.87 8.64
N ALA A 13 -0.52 5.37 8.06
CA ALA A 13 0.47 6.15 8.79
C ALA A 13 1.07 7.22 7.88
N VAL A 14 1.46 8.35 8.49
CA VAL A 14 2.16 9.43 7.79
C VAL A 14 3.46 9.73 8.54
N ASP A 15 4.33 10.52 7.91
CA ASP A 15 5.63 10.87 8.45
C ASP A 15 6.44 9.64 8.88
N VAL A 16 6.35 8.57 8.09
CA VAL A 16 7.05 7.32 8.37
C VAL A 16 8.49 7.44 7.93
N ARG A 17 9.41 7.15 8.84
CA ARG A 17 10.85 7.24 8.57
C ARG A 17 11.44 5.85 8.38
N VAL A 18 12.00 5.62 7.21
CA VAL A 18 12.67 4.37 6.86
C VAL A 18 13.98 4.66 6.15
N ASN A 19 14.91 3.73 6.21
CA ASN A 19 16.23 3.89 5.58
C ASN A 19 16.29 3.28 4.19
N ASN A 20 15.39 2.34 3.88
CA ASN A 20 15.39 1.62 2.61
C ASN A 20 14.00 1.05 2.32
N TRP A 21 13.84 0.49 1.13
CA TRP A 21 12.54 -0.03 0.69
C TRP A 21 12.08 -1.24 1.52
N GLN A 22 13.00 -2.06 1.99
CA GLN A 22 12.66 -3.22 2.82
C GLN A 22 11.98 -2.79 4.11
N GLU A 23 12.52 -1.75 4.77
CA GLU A 23 11.92 -1.21 5.99
C GLU A 23 10.51 -0.67 5.74
N ALA A 24 10.30 -0.04 4.58
CA ALA A 24 8.96 0.47 4.21
C ALA A 24 7.95 -0.67 4.07
N VAL A 25 8.35 -1.76 3.41
CA VAL A 25 7.49 -2.94 3.25
C VAL A 25 7.22 -3.61 4.60
N TYR A 26 8.25 -3.76 5.44
CA TYR A 26 8.08 -4.31 6.78
C TYR A 26 7.16 -3.46 7.64
N TYR A 27 7.20 -2.16 7.49
CA TYR A 27 6.30 -1.26 8.23
C TYR A 27 4.84 -1.59 7.91
N CYS A 28 4.51 -1.73 6.63
CA CYS A 28 3.17 -2.15 6.20
C CYS A 28 2.81 -3.52 6.77
N GLY A 29 3.73 -4.47 6.74
CA GLY A 29 3.51 -5.81 7.29
C GLY A 29 3.22 -5.79 8.78
N ARG A 30 3.90 -4.93 9.54
CA ARG A 30 3.64 -4.78 10.97
C ARG A 30 2.26 -4.17 11.23
N LEU A 31 1.83 -3.23 10.40
CA LEU A 31 0.46 -2.69 10.52
C LEU A 31 -0.58 -3.79 10.31
N PHE A 32 -0.39 -4.62 9.28
CA PHE A 32 -1.27 -5.74 9.01
C PHE A 32 -1.32 -6.72 10.18
N HIS A 33 -0.16 -7.10 10.69
CA HIS A 33 -0.07 -8.07 11.79
C HIS A 33 -0.70 -7.55 13.07
N ALA A 34 -0.42 -6.30 13.42
CA ALA A 34 -0.99 -5.66 14.62
C ALA A 34 -2.52 -5.55 14.54
N ASP A 35 -3.06 -5.40 13.34
CA ASP A 35 -4.52 -5.33 13.11
C ASP A 35 -5.17 -6.72 13.07
N GLY A 36 -4.37 -7.79 13.04
CA GLY A 36 -4.88 -9.13 12.88
C GLY A 36 -5.25 -9.49 11.44
N ALA A 37 -4.85 -8.67 10.48
CA ALA A 37 -5.17 -8.87 9.06
C ALA A 37 -4.33 -9.96 8.41
N THR A 38 -3.09 -10.14 8.87
CA THR A 38 -2.18 -11.16 8.35
C THR A 38 -1.38 -11.80 9.47
N GLU A 39 -0.81 -12.96 9.16
CA GLU A 39 0.23 -13.55 9.99
C GLU A 39 1.52 -12.74 9.83
N GLU A 40 2.44 -12.88 10.79
CA GLU A 40 3.72 -12.15 10.78
C GLU A 40 4.55 -12.46 9.53
N ARG A 41 4.51 -13.71 9.05
CA ARG A 41 5.27 -14.17 7.87
C ARG A 41 4.89 -13.47 6.57
N PHE A 42 3.77 -12.74 6.54
CA PHE A 42 3.34 -12.01 5.35
C PHE A 42 4.33 -10.92 4.97
N SER A 43 4.98 -10.30 5.95
CA SER A 43 6.02 -9.28 5.70
C SER A 43 7.17 -9.84 4.87
N ASP A 44 7.69 -10.99 5.28
CA ASP A 44 8.78 -11.66 4.55
C ASP A 44 8.33 -12.10 3.16
N ALA A 45 7.07 -12.52 3.04
CA ALA A 45 6.51 -12.91 1.75
C ALA A 45 6.45 -11.72 0.79
N MET A 46 6.06 -10.55 1.25
CA MET A 46 6.05 -9.34 0.41
C MET A 46 7.45 -8.96 -0.06
N ILE A 47 8.45 -9.08 0.81
CA ILE A 47 9.85 -8.83 0.44
C ILE A 47 10.28 -9.83 -0.64
N ARG A 48 9.97 -11.11 -0.46
CA ARG A 48 10.34 -12.16 -1.41
C ARG A 48 9.72 -11.91 -2.78
N VAL A 49 8.44 -11.53 -2.83
CA VAL A 49 7.75 -11.19 -4.07
C VAL A 49 8.41 -9.99 -4.74
N ALA A 50 8.74 -8.96 -3.96
CA ALA A 50 9.40 -7.76 -4.49
C ALA A 50 10.76 -8.07 -5.10
N VAL A 51 11.54 -8.95 -4.47
CA VAL A 51 12.85 -9.37 -4.99
C VAL A 51 12.68 -10.21 -6.26
N GLU A 52 11.71 -11.13 -6.26
CA GLU A 52 11.47 -12.04 -7.39
C GLU A 52 11.01 -11.28 -8.64
N PHE A 53 10.06 -10.37 -8.50
CA PHE A 53 9.49 -9.64 -9.63
C PHE A 53 10.19 -8.30 -9.90
N GLY A 54 11.08 -7.87 -9.01
CA GLY A 54 11.88 -6.66 -9.19
C GLY A 54 11.08 -5.37 -9.06
N PRO A 55 11.48 -4.32 -9.83
CA PRO A 55 10.94 -2.98 -9.64
C PRO A 55 9.49 -2.79 -10.10
N TYR A 56 8.83 -3.83 -10.59
CA TYR A 56 7.43 -3.75 -11.05
C TYR A 56 6.44 -3.40 -9.94
N ILE A 57 6.83 -3.55 -8.67
CA ILE A 57 5.97 -3.12 -7.56
C ILE A 57 5.83 -1.61 -7.47
N VAL A 58 6.70 -0.85 -8.13
CA VAL A 58 6.57 0.61 -8.23
C VAL A 58 5.69 0.89 -9.44
N VAL A 59 4.41 1.08 -9.20
CA VAL A 59 3.36 1.07 -10.24
C VAL A 59 3.10 2.42 -10.88
N ALA A 60 3.60 3.50 -10.27
CA ALA A 60 3.44 4.87 -10.75
C ALA A 60 4.56 5.73 -10.16
N PRO A 61 4.82 6.93 -10.69
CA PRO A 61 5.86 7.80 -10.11
C PRO A 61 5.70 7.98 -8.61
N GLY A 62 6.68 7.50 -7.86
CA GLY A 62 6.73 7.66 -6.41
C GLY A 62 5.82 6.75 -5.60
N ILE A 63 5.15 5.77 -6.22
CA ILE A 63 4.14 4.93 -5.54
C ILE A 63 4.45 3.45 -5.72
N ALA A 64 4.60 2.73 -4.61
CA ALA A 64 4.84 1.29 -4.61
C ALA A 64 3.64 0.53 -4.07
N LEU A 65 3.44 -0.69 -4.58
CA LEU A 65 2.33 -1.57 -4.22
C LEU A 65 2.84 -2.96 -3.81
N PRO A 66 3.44 -3.08 -2.60
CA PRO A 66 3.85 -4.38 -2.10
C PRO A 66 2.66 -5.31 -1.89
N HIS A 67 2.84 -6.58 -2.22
CA HIS A 67 1.80 -7.59 -2.02
C HIS A 67 2.45 -8.97 -1.98
N ALA A 68 1.65 -9.98 -1.62
CA ALA A 68 2.04 -11.38 -1.68
C ALA A 68 0.77 -12.20 -1.92
N ARG A 69 0.90 -13.53 -1.83
CA ARG A 69 -0.21 -14.43 -2.14
C ARG A 69 -1.13 -14.63 -0.94
N PRO A 70 -2.41 -14.99 -1.16
CA PRO A 70 -3.32 -15.29 -0.04
C PRO A 70 -2.75 -16.34 0.93
N GLU A 71 -2.13 -17.41 0.40
CA GLU A 71 -1.54 -18.48 1.20
C GLU A 71 -0.31 -18.07 2.01
N ASP A 72 0.22 -16.87 1.78
CA ASP A 72 1.36 -16.34 2.52
C ASP A 72 0.98 -15.77 3.88
N GLY A 73 -0.26 -15.96 4.30
CA GLY A 73 -0.69 -15.62 5.64
C GLY A 73 -1.76 -14.55 5.74
N VAL A 74 -2.56 -14.35 4.70
CA VAL A 74 -3.68 -13.40 4.75
C VAL A 74 -4.82 -14.01 5.55
N ILE A 75 -5.28 -13.26 6.56
CA ILE A 75 -6.42 -13.64 7.41
C ILE A 75 -7.66 -12.85 7.00
N LYS A 76 -7.49 -11.55 6.72
CA LYS A 76 -8.57 -10.65 6.36
C LYS A 76 -8.10 -9.72 5.24
N ALA A 77 -8.89 -9.59 4.18
CA ALA A 77 -8.57 -8.69 3.07
C ALA A 77 -8.35 -7.28 3.59
N SER A 78 -7.19 -6.69 3.26
CA SER A 78 -6.76 -5.41 3.83
C SER A 78 -5.83 -4.66 2.89
N MET A 79 -5.77 -3.34 3.08
CA MET A 79 -4.74 -2.48 2.51
C MET A 79 -4.10 -1.69 3.63
N ALA A 80 -2.80 -1.42 3.48
CA ALA A 80 -2.09 -0.54 4.39
C ALA A 80 -1.45 0.56 3.56
N ALA A 81 -1.57 1.81 3.98
CA ALA A 81 -1.02 2.95 3.26
C ALA A 81 -0.11 3.75 4.18
N ILE A 82 1.14 3.93 3.78
CA ILE A 82 2.09 4.75 4.53
C ILE A 82 2.69 5.82 3.64
N LYS A 83 2.79 7.02 4.19
CA LYS A 83 3.46 8.14 3.52
C LYS A 83 4.81 8.34 4.19
N LEU A 84 5.87 8.27 3.40
CA LEU A 84 7.24 8.36 3.91
C LEU A 84 7.63 9.83 4.12
N SER A 85 8.35 10.11 5.21
CA SER A 85 8.88 11.46 5.48
C SER A 85 9.96 11.83 4.48
N THR A 86 10.78 10.85 4.08
CA THR A 86 11.80 11.01 3.04
C THR A 86 11.63 9.87 2.04
N PRO A 87 11.49 10.17 0.74
CA PRO A 87 11.36 9.12 -0.27
C PRO A 87 12.57 8.20 -0.31
N VAL A 88 12.33 6.94 -0.69
CA VAL A 88 13.40 5.94 -0.83
C VAL A 88 13.32 5.25 -2.19
N ASP A 89 14.46 4.77 -2.65
CA ASP A 89 14.54 4.05 -3.93
C ASP A 89 14.14 2.59 -3.74
N PHE A 90 13.32 2.11 -4.68
CA PHE A 90 12.91 0.70 -4.76
C PHE A 90 13.61 -0.04 -5.91
N GLY A 91 14.45 0.66 -6.67
CA GLY A 91 15.16 0.08 -7.80
C GLY A 91 14.50 0.32 -9.15
N ASN A 92 13.45 1.13 -9.21
CA ASN A 92 12.79 1.52 -10.45
C ASN A 92 13.30 2.89 -10.88
N THR A 93 14.20 2.93 -11.87
CA THR A 93 14.85 4.17 -12.28
C THR A 93 13.91 5.21 -12.87
N VAL A 94 12.76 4.77 -13.39
CA VAL A 94 11.76 5.67 -13.99
C VAL A 94 10.87 6.30 -12.92
N ASN A 95 10.45 5.51 -11.93
CA ASN A 95 9.44 5.91 -10.96
C ASN A 95 9.97 6.24 -9.57
N ASP A 96 11.24 5.94 -9.27
CA ASP A 96 11.87 6.29 -7.99
C ASP A 96 12.12 7.81 -7.90
N PRO A 97 12.23 8.37 -6.69
CA PRO A 97 12.07 7.71 -5.41
C PRO A 97 10.60 7.56 -5.00
N VAL A 98 10.33 6.61 -4.12
CA VAL A 98 8.97 6.30 -3.64
C VAL A 98 8.68 7.08 -2.35
N TRP A 99 7.52 7.75 -2.31
CA TRP A 99 7.06 8.51 -1.15
C TRP A 99 5.76 7.95 -0.57
N LEU A 100 5.03 7.14 -1.33
CA LEU A 100 3.79 6.50 -0.89
C LEU A 100 3.87 5.01 -1.13
N VAL A 101 3.60 4.22 -0.09
CA VAL A 101 3.58 2.76 -0.17
C VAL A 101 2.20 2.28 0.23
N VAL A 102 1.53 1.56 -0.67
CA VAL A 102 0.22 0.98 -0.43
C VAL A 102 0.35 -0.54 -0.57
N ALA A 103 0.28 -1.24 0.55
CA ALA A 103 0.39 -2.70 0.55
C ALA A 103 -1.00 -3.34 0.43
N LEU A 104 -1.09 -4.47 -0.25
CA LEU A 104 -2.33 -5.19 -0.48
C LEU A 104 -2.23 -6.61 0.08
N ALA A 105 -3.22 -6.98 0.90
CA ALA A 105 -3.41 -8.34 1.39
C ALA A 105 -4.81 -8.79 0.97
N ALA A 106 -4.90 -9.67 -0.03
CA ALA A 106 -6.17 -10.16 -0.56
C ALA A 106 -6.34 -11.62 -0.22
N ILE A 107 -7.60 -12.06 -0.02
CA ILE A 107 -7.92 -13.44 0.31
C ILE A 107 -7.99 -14.30 -0.95
N ASP A 108 -8.40 -13.72 -2.07
CA ASP A 108 -8.51 -14.43 -3.34
C ASP A 108 -8.21 -13.50 -4.52
N ASP A 109 -8.18 -14.06 -5.72
CA ASP A 109 -7.86 -13.31 -6.94
C ASP A 109 -8.90 -12.22 -7.24
N ARG A 110 -10.17 -12.47 -6.94
CA ARG A 110 -11.24 -11.49 -7.17
C ARG A 110 -11.02 -10.23 -6.32
N GLN A 111 -10.73 -10.41 -5.02
CA GLN A 111 -10.46 -9.28 -4.14
C GLN A 111 -9.20 -8.55 -4.54
N HIS A 112 -8.18 -9.29 -4.99
CA HIS A 112 -6.94 -8.70 -5.46
C HIS A 112 -7.19 -7.78 -6.65
N ILE A 113 -7.91 -8.27 -7.66
CA ILE A 113 -8.23 -7.49 -8.86
C ILE A 113 -9.11 -6.29 -8.51
N GLN A 114 -10.12 -6.49 -7.69
CA GLN A 114 -11.02 -5.41 -7.28
C GLN A 114 -10.28 -4.32 -6.51
N GLY A 115 -9.43 -4.72 -5.56
CA GLY A 115 -8.63 -3.77 -4.78
C GLY A 115 -7.70 -2.96 -5.67
N LEU A 116 -7.03 -3.62 -6.61
CA LEU A 116 -6.14 -2.93 -7.55
C LEU A 116 -6.91 -1.94 -8.42
N ALA A 117 -8.10 -2.32 -8.90
CA ALA A 117 -8.91 -1.46 -9.75
C ALA A 117 -9.36 -0.19 -9.02
N GLU A 118 -9.83 -0.33 -7.78
CA GLU A 118 -10.26 0.81 -6.98
C GLU A 118 -9.07 1.71 -6.61
N LEU A 119 -7.94 1.11 -6.27
CA LEU A 119 -6.72 1.86 -5.98
C LEU A 119 -6.25 2.62 -7.22
N ALA A 120 -6.27 1.98 -8.38
CA ALA A 120 -5.89 2.63 -9.63
C ALA A 120 -6.79 3.82 -9.95
N ALA A 121 -8.10 3.73 -9.63
CA ALA A 121 -9.03 4.83 -9.83
C ALA A 121 -8.65 6.07 -9.01
N VAL A 122 -8.17 5.88 -7.77
CA VAL A 122 -7.66 7.00 -6.95
C VAL A 122 -6.39 7.55 -7.54
N LEU A 123 -5.42 6.68 -7.81
CA LEU A 123 -4.05 7.07 -8.14
C LEU A 123 -3.89 7.57 -9.57
N SER A 124 -4.87 7.35 -10.45
CA SER A 124 -4.83 7.82 -11.83
C SER A 124 -5.17 9.31 -11.98
N GLU A 125 -5.74 9.92 -10.95
CA GLU A 125 -6.10 11.35 -11.00
C GLU A 125 -5.01 12.20 -10.36
N ALA A 126 -4.45 13.15 -11.15
CA ALA A 126 -3.41 14.06 -10.68
C ALA A 126 -3.83 14.84 -9.43
N ARG A 127 -5.10 15.24 -9.35
CA ARG A 127 -5.62 15.97 -8.18
C ARG A 127 -5.52 15.13 -6.90
N ASN A 128 -5.79 13.83 -6.99
CA ASN A 128 -5.66 12.94 -5.83
C ASN A 128 -4.19 12.79 -5.41
N ILE A 129 -3.28 12.71 -6.37
CA ILE A 129 -1.84 12.63 -6.08
C ILE A 129 -1.40 13.89 -5.34
N ASP A 130 -1.82 15.08 -5.79
CA ASP A 130 -1.49 16.34 -5.12
C ASP A 130 -2.06 16.39 -3.70
N ARG A 131 -3.28 15.91 -3.51
CA ARG A 131 -3.91 15.83 -2.19
C ARG A 131 -3.16 14.88 -1.27
N LEU A 132 -2.75 13.72 -1.78
CA LEU A 132 -1.96 12.75 -1.00
C LEU A 132 -0.63 13.34 -0.57
N LYS A 133 0.04 14.07 -1.47
CA LYS A 133 1.31 14.74 -1.14
C LYS A 133 1.13 15.81 -0.07
N ALA A 134 -0.01 16.47 -0.03
CA ALA A 134 -0.30 17.52 0.95
C ALA A 134 -0.75 16.98 2.31
N CYS A 135 -1.12 15.70 2.42
CA CYS A 135 -1.60 15.13 3.68
C CYS A 135 -0.53 15.15 4.76
N GLN A 136 -0.92 15.56 5.97
CA GLN A 136 -0.05 15.62 7.13
C GLN A 136 -0.53 14.72 8.27
N THR A 137 -1.74 14.17 8.17
CA THR A 137 -2.31 13.28 9.20
C THR A 137 -2.87 12.01 8.56
N PRO A 138 -2.96 10.91 9.34
CA PRO A 138 -3.58 9.68 8.84
C PRO A 138 -5.02 9.88 8.38
N VAL A 139 -5.79 10.71 9.06
CA VAL A 139 -7.20 10.98 8.69
C VAL A 139 -7.27 11.66 7.33
N GLU A 140 -6.40 12.64 7.06
CA GLU A 140 -6.35 13.29 5.76
C GLU A 140 -6.03 12.28 4.65
N LEU A 141 -5.08 11.37 4.90
CA LEU A 141 -4.70 10.34 3.95
C LEU A 141 -5.89 9.42 3.65
N LEU A 142 -6.58 8.94 4.68
CA LEU A 142 -7.78 8.11 4.53
C LEU A 142 -8.85 8.81 3.71
N ASN A 143 -9.09 10.10 3.98
CA ASN A 143 -10.14 10.85 3.29
C ASN A 143 -9.91 10.93 1.78
N VAL A 144 -8.66 11.00 1.34
CA VAL A 144 -8.36 10.98 -0.10
C VAL A 144 -8.75 9.63 -0.70
N PHE A 145 -8.35 8.53 -0.06
CA PHE A 145 -8.70 7.18 -0.54
C PHE A 145 -10.20 6.93 -0.48
N TYR A 146 -10.89 7.47 0.52
CA TYR A 146 -12.34 7.28 0.70
C TYR A 146 -13.18 8.18 -0.22
N SER A 147 -12.55 9.11 -0.95
CA SER A 147 -13.28 10.03 -1.82
C SER A 147 -13.78 9.39 -3.12
N ILE A 148 -13.44 8.12 -3.37
CA ILE A 148 -13.92 7.41 -4.55
C ILE A 148 -15.39 7.06 -4.35
N PRO A 149 -16.24 7.26 -5.38
CA PRO A 149 -17.61 6.80 -5.32
C PRO A 149 -17.69 5.28 -5.15
N VAL A 150 -18.45 4.82 -4.14
CA VAL A 150 -18.65 3.40 -3.89
C VAL A 150 -19.49 2.82 -5.04
N GLY A 151 -19.02 1.74 -5.65
CA GLY A 151 -19.73 1.09 -6.73
C GLY A 151 -19.59 1.76 -8.08
N GLY A 152 -18.70 2.75 -8.18
CA GLY A 152 -18.42 3.44 -9.45
C GLY A 152 -17.51 2.63 -10.37
#